data_284eaa313721104f3ed82efb93f44d17
#
_entry.id   284eaa313721104f3ed82efb93f44d17
#
_cell.length_a   1.000
_cell.length_b   1.000
_cell.length_c   1.000
_cell.angle_alpha   90.00
_cell.angle_beta   90.00
_cell.angle_gamma   90.00
#
_symmetry.space_group_name_H-M   'P 1'
#
loop_
_entity.id
_entity.type
_entity.pdbx_description
1 polymer ?
#
loop_
_entity_poly.entity_id
_entity_poly.type
_entity_poly.pdbx_seq_one_letter_code
_entity_poly.pdbx_strand_id
1 'polypeptide(L)'
;TTSPMPDYSKSVIYTIRSKHNIYVGSTTDFKTRKYKHKSSITNENSKEYNIKLYKTIRQNAGEWDMQPHSIFPCVSKLELTIEEERIRQLLTADLNMVKCGSGLAGPEYKKQWYEQNKDKYTEYKKQWYEQNRDEHKEKNKQYKEQHRDEINETARQKVTCECGCVVNKSSLSVHLKTTKHILLMEKLNQ
;
A
#
# COMPACT_ATOMS: atom_id res chain seq x y z
N THR A 1 5.82 -26.62 5.38
CA THR A 1 7.24 -26.49 4.96
C THR A 1 7.56 -25.01 4.81
N THR A 2 8.29 -24.45 5.78
CA THR A 2 8.78 -23.08 5.71
C THR A 2 9.84 -22.98 4.62
N SER A 3 9.64 -22.10 3.65
CA SER A 3 10.69 -21.81 2.65
C SER A 3 11.94 -21.30 3.37
N PRO A 4 13.14 -21.72 2.94
CA PRO A 4 14.38 -21.23 3.55
C PRO A 4 14.47 -19.71 3.43
N MET A 5 15.02 -19.07 4.46
CA MET A 5 15.21 -17.61 4.43
C MET A 5 16.13 -17.22 3.26
N PRO A 6 15.84 -16.12 2.54
CA PRO A 6 16.68 -15.67 1.44
C PRO A 6 18.09 -15.32 1.93
N ASP A 7 19.10 -15.79 1.21
CA ASP A 7 20.50 -15.46 1.48
C ASP A 7 20.89 -14.15 0.78
N TYR A 8 20.80 -13.04 1.50
CA TYR A 8 21.09 -11.70 0.97
C TYR A 8 22.57 -11.46 0.66
N SER A 9 23.48 -12.32 1.11
CA SER A 9 24.90 -12.24 0.74
C SER A 9 25.14 -12.48 -0.76
N LYS A 10 24.17 -13.14 -1.46
CA LYS A 10 24.18 -13.44 -2.90
C LYS A 10 23.32 -12.51 -3.72
N SER A 11 22.94 -11.37 -3.15
CA SER A 11 22.04 -10.44 -3.82
C SER A 11 22.65 -9.80 -5.06
N VAL A 12 21.84 -9.66 -6.10
CA VAL A 12 22.20 -9.09 -7.39
C VAL A 12 21.12 -8.08 -7.79
N ILE A 13 21.53 -6.90 -8.22
CA ILE A 13 20.68 -5.99 -8.97
C ILE A 13 20.85 -6.37 -10.45
N TYR A 14 19.75 -6.51 -11.18
CA TYR A 14 19.75 -6.85 -12.59
C TYR A 14 18.92 -5.88 -13.42
N THR A 15 19.22 -5.83 -14.70
CA THR A 15 18.41 -5.10 -15.69
C THR A 15 17.78 -6.08 -16.67
N ILE A 16 16.57 -5.75 -17.11
CA ILE A 16 15.96 -6.35 -18.31
C ILE A 16 15.84 -5.23 -19.33
N ARG A 17 16.39 -5.47 -20.53
CA ARG A 17 16.30 -4.56 -21.67
C ARG A 17 15.44 -5.19 -22.76
N SER A 18 14.57 -4.37 -23.35
CA SER A 18 13.78 -4.73 -24.52
C SER A 18 13.69 -3.51 -25.43
N LYS A 19 14.47 -3.52 -26.51
CA LYS A 19 14.74 -2.35 -27.36
C LYS A 19 15.26 -1.16 -26.52
N HIS A 20 14.49 -0.10 -26.46
CA HIS A 20 14.85 1.12 -25.71
C HIS A 20 14.35 1.14 -24.26
N ASN A 21 13.55 0.15 -23.88
CA ASN A 21 12.93 0.11 -22.56
C ASN A 21 13.80 -0.66 -21.56
N ILE A 22 13.79 -0.20 -20.32
CA ILE A 22 14.60 -0.75 -19.22
C ILE A 22 13.71 -1.06 -18.01
N TYR A 23 13.93 -2.24 -17.44
CA TYR A 23 13.44 -2.64 -16.15
C TYR A 23 14.61 -2.92 -15.21
N VAL A 24 14.51 -2.53 -13.96
CA VAL A 24 15.47 -2.86 -12.90
C VAL A 24 14.77 -3.73 -11.87
N GLY A 25 15.46 -4.76 -11.39
CA GLY A 25 14.98 -5.63 -10.33
C GLY A 25 16.13 -6.18 -9.50
N SER A 26 15.79 -6.84 -8.40
CA SER A 26 16.75 -7.49 -7.50
C SER A 26 16.39 -8.93 -7.22
N THR A 27 17.39 -9.75 -6.89
CA THR A 27 17.20 -11.15 -6.53
C THR A 27 18.38 -11.69 -5.75
N THR A 28 18.15 -12.72 -4.94
CA THR A 28 19.18 -13.55 -4.31
C THR A 28 19.49 -14.81 -5.13
N ASP A 29 18.70 -15.09 -6.18
CA ASP A 29 18.90 -16.20 -7.11
C ASP A 29 18.60 -15.74 -8.54
N PHE A 30 19.65 -15.35 -9.24
CA PHE A 30 19.56 -14.81 -10.60
C PHE A 30 19.02 -15.83 -11.61
N LYS A 31 19.45 -17.08 -11.51
CA LYS A 31 19.05 -18.16 -12.46
C LYS A 31 17.56 -18.45 -12.36
N THR A 32 17.07 -18.68 -11.15
CA THR A 32 15.64 -18.92 -10.90
C THR A 32 14.80 -17.69 -11.27
N ARG A 33 15.30 -16.47 -10.99
CA ARG A 33 14.60 -15.24 -11.35
C ARG A 33 14.46 -15.07 -12.87
N LYS A 34 15.53 -15.32 -13.62
CA LYS A 34 15.51 -15.28 -15.09
C LYS A 34 14.50 -16.28 -15.67
N TYR A 35 14.46 -17.50 -15.13
CA TYR A 35 13.47 -18.50 -15.52
C TYR A 35 12.03 -18.04 -15.27
N LYS A 36 11.75 -17.44 -14.10
CA LYS A 36 10.43 -16.88 -13.77
C LYS A 36 10.01 -15.79 -14.76
N HIS A 37 10.91 -14.87 -15.11
CA HIS A 37 10.64 -13.86 -16.14
C HIS A 37 10.28 -14.50 -17.47
N LYS A 38 11.09 -15.48 -17.93
CA LYS A 38 10.82 -16.22 -19.18
C LYS A 38 9.43 -16.86 -19.16
N SER A 39 9.08 -17.51 -18.07
CA SER A 39 7.76 -18.13 -17.91
C SER A 39 6.63 -17.08 -17.95
N SER A 40 6.77 -15.94 -17.25
CA SER A 40 5.74 -14.89 -17.22
C SER A 40 5.57 -14.17 -18.57
N ILE A 41 6.57 -14.19 -19.46
CA ILE A 41 6.45 -13.64 -20.81
C ILE A 41 5.55 -14.52 -21.68
N THR A 42 5.63 -15.84 -21.54
CA THR A 42 5.00 -16.82 -22.46
C THR A 42 3.74 -17.46 -21.91
N ASN A 43 3.58 -17.55 -20.59
CA ASN A 43 2.45 -18.23 -19.96
C ASN A 43 1.28 -17.28 -19.72
N GLU A 44 0.25 -17.38 -20.54
CA GLU A 44 -0.98 -16.57 -20.46
C GLU A 44 -1.75 -16.75 -19.14
N ASN A 45 -1.60 -17.90 -18.49
CA ASN A 45 -2.22 -18.16 -17.18
C ASN A 45 -1.43 -17.56 -16.01
N SER A 46 -0.26 -16.94 -16.25
CA SER A 46 0.50 -16.26 -15.21
C SER A 46 -0.24 -15.00 -14.76
N LYS A 47 -0.38 -14.83 -13.44
CA LYS A 47 -0.93 -13.59 -12.85
C LYS A 47 -0.16 -12.33 -13.28
N GLU A 48 1.11 -12.50 -13.62
CA GLU A 48 1.99 -11.42 -14.04
C GLU A 48 1.98 -11.17 -15.56
N TYR A 49 1.35 -12.07 -16.36
CA TYR A 49 1.37 -12.00 -17.82
C TYR A 49 1.03 -10.60 -18.37
N ASN A 50 0.10 -9.91 -17.73
CA ASN A 50 -0.42 -8.63 -18.18
C ASN A 50 0.28 -7.39 -17.59
N ILE A 51 1.37 -7.55 -16.82
CA ILE A 51 2.12 -6.39 -16.33
C ILE A 51 2.88 -5.69 -17.47
N LYS A 52 3.15 -4.40 -17.30
CA LYS A 52 3.77 -3.54 -18.31
C LYS A 52 5.04 -4.15 -18.92
N LEU A 53 5.95 -4.65 -18.08
CA LEU A 53 7.20 -5.30 -18.52
C LEU A 53 6.96 -6.36 -19.58
N TYR A 54 6.10 -7.35 -19.29
CA TYR A 54 5.91 -8.49 -20.21
C TYR A 54 5.06 -8.14 -21.41
N LYS A 55 4.12 -7.20 -21.28
CA LYS A 55 3.39 -6.64 -22.44
C LYS A 55 4.36 -5.97 -23.42
N THR A 56 5.25 -5.12 -22.92
CA THR A 56 6.23 -4.42 -23.75
C THR A 56 7.19 -5.39 -24.44
N ILE A 57 7.67 -6.42 -23.73
CA ILE A 57 8.54 -7.44 -24.33
C ILE A 57 7.80 -8.14 -25.49
N ARG A 58 6.55 -8.55 -25.32
CA ARG A 58 5.78 -9.19 -26.40
C ARG A 58 5.52 -8.24 -27.58
N GLN A 59 5.23 -6.96 -27.31
CA GLN A 59 5.10 -5.94 -28.33
C GLN A 59 6.40 -5.70 -29.12
N ASN A 60 7.54 -5.92 -28.48
CA ASN A 60 8.87 -5.84 -29.09
C ASN A 60 9.31 -7.18 -29.71
N ALA A 61 8.37 -7.95 -30.26
CA ALA A 61 8.61 -9.25 -30.90
C ALA A 61 9.24 -10.31 -29.97
N GLY A 62 9.07 -10.18 -28.66
CA GLY A 62 9.63 -11.08 -27.67
C GLY A 62 11.15 -10.91 -27.44
N GLU A 63 11.75 -9.87 -27.99
CA GLU A 63 13.17 -9.56 -27.78
C GLU A 63 13.41 -8.98 -26.40
N TRP A 64 14.22 -9.64 -25.60
CA TRP A 64 14.64 -9.18 -24.28
C TRP A 64 15.95 -9.82 -23.86
N ASP A 65 16.69 -9.08 -23.05
CA ASP A 65 17.90 -9.58 -22.41
C ASP A 65 17.90 -9.21 -20.94
N MET A 66 18.32 -10.15 -20.10
CA MET A 66 18.46 -9.97 -18.65
C MET A 66 19.90 -10.19 -18.25
N GLN A 67 20.53 -9.13 -17.72
CA GLN A 67 21.92 -9.13 -17.28
C GLN A 67 22.06 -8.67 -15.82
N PRO A 68 23.03 -9.21 -15.07
CA PRO A 68 23.43 -8.63 -13.80
C PRO A 68 23.94 -7.20 -14.03
N HIS A 69 23.44 -6.23 -13.28
CA HIS A 69 23.95 -4.87 -13.26
C HIS A 69 25.07 -4.72 -12.24
N SER A 70 24.81 -5.20 -11.01
CA SER A 70 25.78 -5.19 -9.92
C SER A 70 25.53 -6.33 -8.94
N ILE A 71 26.62 -6.89 -8.38
CA ILE A 71 26.55 -7.76 -7.23
C ILE A 71 26.44 -6.85 -6.00
N PHE A 72 25.44 -7.06 -5.15
CA PHE A 72 25.16 -6.24 -3.99
C PHE A 72 24.89 -7.10 -2.76
N PRO A 73 25.92 -7.67 -2.12
CA PRO A 73 25.75 -8.37 -0.85
C PRO A 73 25.22 -7.42 0.22
N CYS A 74 24.15 -7.81 0.90
CA CYS A 74 23.52 -6.99 1.93
C CYS A 74 22.99 -7.89 3.06
N VAL A 75 22.51 -7.30 4.14
CA VAL A 75 22.01 -8.04 5.29
C VAL A 75 20.48 -8.13 5.33
N SER A 76 19.80 -7.33 4.52
CA SER A 76 18.35 -7.25 4.56
C SER A 76 17.70 -6.98 3.20
N LYS A 77 16.42 -7.36 3.10
CA LYS A 77 15.60 -7.01 1.95
C LYS A 77 15.45 -5.49 1.78
N LEU A 78 15.47 -4.73 2.87
CA LEU A 78 15.34 -3.28 2.82
C LEU A 78 16.53 -2.64 2.11
N GLU A 79 17.76 -3.01 2.48
CA GLU A 79 18.97 -2.50 1.81
C GLU A 79 18.98 -2.85 0.34
N LEU A 80 18.65 -4.10 -0.01
CA LEU A 80 18.54 -4.54 -1.40
C LEU A 80 17.54 -3.71 -2.19
N THR A 81 16.41 -3.37 -1.59
CA THR A 81 15.35 -2.59 -2.26
C THR A 81 15.72 -1.11 -2.40
N ILE A 82 16.44 -0.54 -1.44
CA ILE A 82 16.97 0.83 -1.54
C ILE A 82 17.94 0.93 -2.72
N GLU A 83 18.85 -0.04 -2.85
CA GLU A 83 19.79 -0.07 -3.97
C GLU A 83 19.09 -0.30 -5.32
N GLU A 84 18.10 -1.19 -5.38
CA GLU A 84 17.27 -1.38 -6.57
C GLU A 84 16.62 -0.06 -7.01
N GLU A 85 16.04 0.70 -6.08
CA GLU A 85 15.44 1.99 -6.37
C GLU A 85 16.48 3.03 -6.84
N ARG A 86 17.66 3.05 -6.22
CA ARG A 86 18.77 3.93 -6.64
C ARG A 86 19.18 3.65 -8.08
N ILE A 87 19.36 2.39 -8.44
CA ILE A 87 19.74 2.01 -9.82
C ILE A 87 18.57 2.25 -10.79
N ARG A 88 17.32 2.02 -10.37
CA ARG A 88 16.14 2.32 -11.17
C ARG A 88 16.09 3.80 -11.57
N GLN A 89 16.37 4.69 -10.64
CA GLN A 89 16.42 6.14 -10.91
C GLN A 89 17.61 6.51 -11.77
N LEU A 90 18.79 5.97 -11.49
CA LEU A 90 20.02 6.22 -12.25
C LEU A 90 19.85 5.86 -13.74
N LEU A 91 19.21 4.72 -14.02
CA LEU A 91 18.96 4.22 -15.37
C LEU A 91 17.67 4.76 -16.00
N THR A 92 16.92 5.60 -15.29
CA THR A 92 15.60 6.10 -15.73
C THR A 92 14.69 4.98 -16.23
N ALA A 93 14.69 3.86 -15.48
CA ALA A 93 13.98 2.64 -15.88
C ALA A 93 12.46 2.89 -15.98
N ASP A 94 11.92 2.70 -17.17
CA ASP A 94 10.56 3.06 -17.57
C ASP A 94 9.56 1.90 -17.45
N LEU A 95 10.05 0.65 -17.33
CA LEU A 95 9.20 -0.53 -17.22
C LEU A 95 8.82 -0.89 -15.78
N ASN A 96 9.40 -0.25 -14.77
CA ASN A 96 9.01 -0.40 -13.39
C ASN A 96 7.69 0.33 -13.14
N MET A 97 6.61 -0.41 -12.87
CA MET A 97 5.28 0.17 -12.64
C MET A 97 5.15 0.89 -11.29
N VAL A 98 5.90 0.44 -10.31
CA VAL A 98 5.84 0.92 -8.93
C VAL A 98 7.25 1.26 -8.46
N LYS A 99 7.35 2.32 -7.68
CA LYS A 99 8.59 2.67 -6.99
C LYS A 99 9.06 1.50 -6.13
N CYS A 100 10.31 1.08 -6.28
CA CYS A 100 10.85 -0.03 -5.50
C CYS A 100 10.77 0.30 -4.01
N GLY A 101 10.33 -0.67 -3.21
CA GLY A 101 10.22 -0.48 -1.76
C GLY A 101 8.97 0.22 -1.25
N SER A 102 8.03 0.62 -2.10
CA SER A 102 6.78 1.27 -1.66
C SER A 102 5.96 0.43 -0.65
N GLY A 103 6.15 -0.91 -0.62
CA GLY A 103 5.52 -1.81 0.34
C GLY A 103 6.41 -2.23 1.53
N LEU A 104 7.71 -1.90 1.49
CA LEU A 104 8.70 -2.35 2.49
C LEU A 104 9.03 -1.29 3.55
N ALA A 105 8.52 -0.09 3.37
CA ALA A 105 8.63 0.96 4.36
C ALA A 105 7.97 0.51 5.66
N GLY A 106 8.75 0.00 6.60
CA GLY A 106 8.31 -0.30 7.95
C GLY A 106 7.64 0.93 8.60
N PRO A 107 6.93 0.74 9.73
CA PRO A 107 6.26 1.83 10.44
C PRO A 107 7.17 3.04 10.69
N GLU A 108 8.43 2.78 11.05
CA GLU A 108 9.46 3.80 11.31
C GLU A 108 9.76 4.67 10.09
N TYR A 109 9.99 4.05 8.93
CA TYR A 109 10.24 4.81 7.68
C TYR A 109 9.01 5.63 7.27
N LYS A 110 7.80 5.07 7.40
CA LYS A 110 6.56 5.80 7.11
C LYS A 110 6.42 7.01 8.03
N LYS A 111 6.79 6.88 9.30
CA LYS A 111 6.77 7.96 10.28
C LYS A 111 7.79 9.04 9.93
N GLN A 112 9.05 8.67 9.66
CA GLN A 112 10.10 9.62 9.25
C GLN A 112 9.74 10.34 7.94
N TRP A 113 9.25 9.61 6.93
CA TRP A 113 8.81 10.21 5.68
C TRP A 113 7.66 11.19 5.89
N TYR A 114 6.69 10.82 6.74
CA TYR A 114 5.55 11.70 7.07
C TYR A 114 6.02 12.98 7.78
N GLU A 115 6.90 12.87 8.76
CA GLU A 115 7.45 14.04 9.46
C GLU A 115 8.21 14.97 8.52
N GLN A 116 9.01 14.43 7.61
CA GLN A 116 9.77 15.22 6.62
C GLN A 116 8.90 15.86 5.54
N ASN A 117 7.74 15.26 5.24
CA ASN A 117 6.87 15.71 4.14
C ASN A 117 5.51 16.23 4.61
N LYS A 118 5.31 16.38 5.91
CA LYS A 118 4.02 16.73 6.53
C LYS A 118 3.40 17.98 5.94
N ASP A 119 4.17 19.05 5.80
CA ASP A 119 3.67 20.33 5.31
C ASP A 119 3.28 20.25 3.83
N LYS A 120 4.13 19.64 2.99
CA LYS A 120 3.82 19.36 1.59
C LYS A 120 2.57 18.51 1.42
N TYR A 121 2.46 17.47 2.25
CA TYR A 121 1.33 16.55 2.19
C TYR A 121 0.04 17.20 2.66
N THR A 122 0.12 18.06 3.67
CA THR A 122 -1.03 18.83 4.18
C THR A 122 -1.51 19.84 3.14
N GLU A 123 -0.59 20.56 2.50
CA GLU A 123 -0.92 21.50 1.42
C GLU A 123 -1.53 20.80 0.20
N TYR A 124 -0.94 19.67 -0.22
CA TYR A 124 -1.51 18.84 -1.27
C TYR A 124 -2.93 18.37 -0.96
N LYS A 125 -3.18 17.87 0.28
CA LYS A 125 -4.52 17.47 0.70
C LYS A 125 -5.52 18.62 0.67
N LYS A 126 -5.10 19.81 1.11
CA LYS A 126 -5.94 21.00 1.11
C LYS A 126 -6.34 21.39 -0.31
N GLN A 127 -5.37 21.47 -1.23
CA GLN A 127 -5.62 21.77 -2.63
C GLN A 127 -6.52 20.72 -3.29
N TRP A 128 -6.24 19.44 -3.05
CA TRP A 128 -7.06 18.35 -3.57
C TRP A 128 -8.51 18.43 -3.06
N TYR A 129 -8.67 18.69 -1.76
CA TYR A 129 -9.99 18.83 -1.14
C TYR A 129 -10.75 20.04 -1.69
N GLU A 130 -10.09 21.17 -1.88
CA GLU A 130 -10.70 22.36 -2.48
C GLU A 130 -11.16 22.11 -3.92
N GLN A 131 -10.35 21.44 -4.73
CA GLN A 131 -10.69 21.09 -6.12
C GLN A 131 -11.82 20.07 -6.23
N ASN A 132 -11.93 19.14 -5.29
CA ASN A 132 -12.90 18.03 -5.37
C ASN A 132 -14.07 18.19 -4.37
N ARG A 133 -14.18 19.33 -3.70
CA ARG A 133 -15.14 19.58 -2.63
C ARG A 133 -16.59 19.35 -3.02
N ASP A 134 -16.98 19.87 -4.17
CA ASP A 134 -18.38 19.83 -4.59
C ASP A 134 -18.77 18.43 -5.09
N GLU A 135 -17.88 17.75 -5.81
CA GLU A 135 -18.08 16.34 -6.18
C GLU A 135 -18.18 15.44 -4.93
N HIS A 136 -17.33 15.69 -3.92
CA HIS A 136 -17.37 14.93 -2.67
C HIS A 136 -18.64 15.17 -1.87
N LYS A 137 -19.14 16.40 -1.86
CA LYS A 137 -20.42 16.76 -1.22
C LYS A 137 -21.60 16.06 -1.91
N GLU A 138 -21.62 16.07 -3.24
CA GLU A 138 -22.69 15.45 -3.99
C GLU A 138 -22.69 13.93 -3.82
N LYS A 139 -21.54 13.28 -3.90
CA LYS A 139 -21.40 11.84 -3.60
C LYS A 139 -21.86 11.48 -2.19
N ASN A 140 -21.49 12.29 -1.19
CA ASN A 140 -21.93 12.08 0.18
C ASN A 140 -23.45 12.29 0.35
N LYS A 141 -24.02 13.23 -0.36
CA LYS A 141 -25.47 13.45 -0.35
C LYS A 141 -26.21 12.25 -0.95
N GLN A 142 -25.79 11.80 -2.12
CA GLN A 142 -26.34 10.62 -2.79
C GLN A 142 -26.22 9.36 -1.92
N TYR A 143 -25.07 9.14 -1.31
CA TYR A 143 -24.87 8.03 -0.37
C TYR A 143 -25.84 8.09 0.81
N LYS A 144 -26.00 9.26 1.44
CA LYS A 144 -26.95 9.44 2.55
C LYS A 144 -28.40 9.26 2.15
N GLU A 145 -28.78 9.68 0.95
CA GLU A 145 -30.14 9.46 0.39
C GLU A 145 -30.39 7.98 0.13
N GLN A 146 -29.46 7.29 -0.51
CA GLN A 146 -29.57 5.85 -0.80
C GLN A 146 -29.60 4.98 0.46
N HIS A 147 -28.86 5.34 1.50
CA HIS A 147 -28.75 4.57 2.75
C HIS A 147 -29.52 5.19 3.92
N ARG A 148 -30.45 6.10 3.65
CA ARG A 148 -31.15 6.88 4.67
C ARG A 148 -31.84 6.00 5.72
N ASP A 149 -32.53 4.97 5.28
CA ASP A 149 -33.31 4.11 6.17
C ASP A 149 -32.37 3.24 7.04
N GLU A 150 -31.33 2.69 6.45
CA GLU A 150 -30.30 1.93 7.16
C GLU A 150 -29.56 2.78 8.20
N ILE A 151 -29.18 4.01 7.83
CA ILE A 151 -28.53 4.97 8.75
C ILE A 151 -29.48 5.32 9.91
N ASN A 152 -30.76 5.56 9.63
CA ASN A 152 -31.76 5.89 10.64
C ASN A 152 -32.06 4.70 11.56
N GLU A 153 -32.12 3.50 11.02
CA GLU A 153 -32.31 2.27 11.81
C GLU A 153 -31.12 2.05 12.74
N THR A 154 -29.91 2.15 12.22
CA THR A 154 -28.68 2.05 13.02
C THR A 154 -28.62 3.11 14.12
N ALA A 155 -29.00 4.35 13.82
CA ALA A 155 -29.02 5.46 14.79
C ALA A 155 -30.07 5.26 15.89
N ARG A 156 -31.18 4.57 15.61
CA ARG A 156 -32.26 4.26 16.57
C ARG A 156 -31.98 3.03 17.44
N GLN A 157 -31.01 2.18 17.07
CA GLN A 157 -30.63 1.03 17.87
C GLN A 157 -30.27 1.47 19.30
N LYS A 158 -30.95 0.84 20.29
CA LYS A 158 -30.70 1.12 21.71
C LYS A 158 -29.77 0.08 22.30
N VAL A 159 -28.94 0.52 23.20
CA VAL A 159 -28.03 -0.33 23.98
C VAL A 159 -28.17 0.04 25.46
N THR A 160 -28.07 -0.96 26.33
CA THR A 160 -28.02 -0.72 27.77
C THR A 160 -26.58 -0.52 28.18
N CYS A 161 -26.31 0.65 28.79
CA CYS A 161 -25.00 0.98 29.33
C CYS A 161 -24.80 0.28 30.69
N GLU A 162 -23.56 0.04 31.08
CA GLU A 162 -23.19 -0.54 32.39
C GLU A 162 -23.81 0.22 33.58
N CYS A 163 -24.03 1.53 33.45
CA CYS A 163 -24.73 2.31 34.47
C CYS A 163 -26.26 2.07 34.51
N GLY A 164 -26.80 1.10 33.73
CA GLY A 164 -28.23 0.76 33.66
C GLY A 164 -29.06 1.68 32.74
N CYS A 165 -28.50 2.75 32.18
CA CYS A 165 -29.23 3.62 31.26
C CYS A 165 -29.35 3.01 29.85
N VAL A 166 -30.57 3.11 29.28
CA VAL A 166 -30.80 2.74 27.87
C VAL A 166 -30.59 3.97 27.00
N VAL A 167 -29.61 3.91 26.10
CA VAL A 167 -29.23 5.02 25.20
C VAL A 167 -29.18 4.54 23.75
N ASN A 168 -29.26 5.48 22.81
CA ASN A 168 -29.01 5.12 21.43
C ASN A 168 -27.56 4.71 21.23
N LYS A 169 -27.31 3.67 20.43
CA LYS A 169 -25.96 3.15 20.15
C LYS A 169 -25.00 4.24 19.65
N SER A 170 -25.50 5.15 18.80
CA SER A 170 -24.74 6.30 18.29
C SER A 170 -24.39 7.33 19.36
N SER A 171 -25.13 7.39 20.47
CA SER A 171 -24.92 8.33 21.55
C SER A 171 -24.15 7.75 22.74
N LEU A 172 -23.78 6.46 22.69
CA LEU A 172 -23.12 5.78 23.81
C LEU A 172 -21.81 6.45 24.22
N SER A 173 -20.97 6.82 23.24
CA SER A 173 -19.69 7.48 23.51
C SER A 173 -19.82 8.85 24.16
N VAL A 174 -20.89 9.58 23.86
CA VAL A 174 -21.21 10.87 24.52
C VAL A 174 -21.75 10.59 25.90
N HIS A 175 -22.68 9.63 26.06
CA HIS A 175 -23.26 9.24 27.35
C HIS A 175 -22.18 8.85 28.37
N LEU A 176 -21.17 8.07 28.00
CA LEU A 176 -20.06 7.67 28.88
C LEU A 176 -19.29 8.86 29.49
N LYS A 177 -19.36 10.03 28.86
CA LYS A 177 -18.70 11.27 29.36
C LYS A 177 -19.62 12.15 30.16
N THR A 178 -20.90 11.80 30.32
CA THR A 178 -21.85 12.63 31.07
C THR A 178 -21.66 12.46 32.57
N THR A 179 -21.88 13.55 33.32
CA THR A 179 -21.90 13.54 34.79
C THR A 179 -22.88 12.50 35.34
N LYS A 180 -24.03 12.33 34.67
CA LYS A 180 -25.02 11.32 35.04
C LYS A 180 -24.45 9.91 34.99
N HIS A 181 -23.73 9.54 33.93
CA HIS A 181 -23.10 8.23 33.81
C HIS A 181 -22.08 8.02 34.94
N ILE A 182 -21.21 8.98 35.17
CA ILE A 182 -20.14 8.93 36.19
C ILE A 182 -20.74 8.70 37.57
N LEU A 183 -21.74 9.50 37.97
CA LEU A 183 -22.41 9.39 39.28
C LEU A 183 -23.13 8.05 39.46
N LEU A 184 -23.73 7.50 38.41
CA LEU A 184 -24.37 6.17 38.49
C LEU A 184 -23.34 5.04 38.62
N MET A 185 -22.20 5.13 37.94
CA MET A 185 -21.11 4.13 38.06
C MET A 185 -20.48 4.17 39.46
N GLU A 186 -20.31 5.38 40.06
CA GLU A 186 -19.82 5.51 41.44
C GLU A 186 -20.76 4.87 42.46
N LYS A 187 -22.08 4.97 42.26
CA LYS A 187 -23.08 4.31 43.13
C LYS A 187 -23.11 2.78 42.96
N LEU A 188 -22.78 2.26 41.80
CA LEU A 188 -22.74 0.82 41.56
C LEU A 188 -21.49 0.13 42.12
N ASN A 189 -20.45 0.91 42.37
CA ASN A 189 -19.18 0.44 42.92
C ASN A 189 -19.05 0.58 44.46
N GLN A 190 -20.10 1.07 45.13
CA GLN A 190 -20.24 1.11 46.58
C GLN A 190 -21.04 -0.07 47.09
#